data_06a67119fdfb3ce2b7cc3786008fc429
#
_entry.id   06a67119fdfb3ce2b7cc3786008fc429
#
_cell.length_a   1.000
_cell.length_b   1.000
_cell.length_c   1.000
_cell.angle_alpha   90.00
_cell.angle_beta   90.00
_cell.angle_gamma   90.00
#
_symmetry.space_group_name_H-M   'P 1'
#
loop_
_entity.id
_entity.type
_entity.pdbx_description
1 polymer ?
#
loop_
_entity_poly.entity_id
_entity_poly.type
_entity_poly.pdbx_seq_one_letter_code
_entity_poly.pdbx_strand_id
1 'polypeptide(L)'
;DLIFITGDLVDRFRYDLQQSLDAVKGFIEIAPVYYITGNHEEELNVKDEIAEKLTQMGAHVLFNNSDYFVKKDVAIQIVGIDDPISGKNAQEMLDLALKDDQTYKVLLAHRPEDYKTYEKFGIDLTFNGHEHGGIIRIPGIGGLINHNFDLFPTHIEGIEKSGGLTQVISRGLGNSGPTF
;
A
#
# COMPACT_ATOMS: atom_id res chain seq x y z
N ASP A 1 -6.85 -10.57 13.09
CA ASP A 1 -7.00 -10.23 11.68
C ASP A 1 -6.79 -8.72 11.52
N LEU A 2 -6.22 -8.29 10.40
CA LEU A 2 -5.99 -6.89 10.03
C LEU A 2 -6.37 -6.72 8.56
N ILE A 3 -6.80 -5.53 8.19
CA ILE A 3 -7.05 -5.15 6.80
C ILE A 3 -6.12 -4.00 6.44
N PHE A 4 -5.41 -4.14 5.32
CA PHE A 4 -4.49 -3.15 4.81
C PHE A 4 -4.99 -2.59 3.48
N ILE A 5 -5.06 -1.26 3.39
CA ILE A 5 -5.36 -0.52 2.17
C ILE A 5 -4.07 0.20 1.76
N THR A 6 -3.47 -0.27 0.69
CA THR A 6 -2.13 0.13 0.25
C THR A 6 -2.16 1.21 -0.82
N GLY A 7 -3.05 2.19 -0.66
CA GLY A 7 -3.19 3.34 -1.55
C GLY A 7 -4.14 3.10 -2.73
N ASP A 8 -4.34 4.14 -3.51
CA ASP A 8 -5.26 4.19 -4.65
C ASP A 8 -6.69 3.75 -4.24
N LEU A 9 -7.14 4.28 -3.10
CA LEU A 9 -8.50 4.06 -2.61
C LEU A 9 -9.55 4.70 -3.54
N VAL A 10 -9.14 5.76 -4.25
CA VAL A 10 -9.94 6.45 -5.26
C VAL A 10 -9.29 6.35 -6.63
N ASP A 11 -10.12 6.33 -7.69
CA ASP A 11 -9.64 6.37 -9.08
C ASP A 11 -9.54 7.83 -9.55
N ARG A 12 -8.38 8.23 -10.11
CA ARG A 12 -8.17 9.61 -10.58
C ARG A 12 -9.03 10.02 -11.78
N PHE A 13 -9.51 9.04 -12.55
CA PHE A 13 -10.36 9.29 -13.73
C PHE A 13 -11.85 9.18 -13.42
N ARG A 14 -12.20 8.44 -12.35
CA ARG A 14 -13.57 8.18 -11.92
C ARG A 14 -13.67 8.36 -10.41
N TYR A 15 -13.39 9.58 -9.97
CA TYR A 15 -13.38 9.91 -8.55
C TYR A 15 -14.77 9.73 -7.93
N ASP A 16 -14.89 8.78 -7.01
CA ASP A 16 -16.08 8.56 -6.18
C ASP A 16 -15.65 8.22 -4.75
N LEU A 17 -15.43 9.25 -3.96
CA LEU A 17 -15.00 9.08 -2.56
C LEU A 17 -16.09 8.41 -1.72
N GLN A 18 -17.37 8.67 -1.99
CA GLN A 18 -18.43 8.08 -1.18
C GLN A 18 -18.47 6.56 -1.32
N GLN A 19 -18.34 6.05 -2.52
CA GLN A 19 -18.29 4.59 -2.76
C GLN A 19 -17.09 3.96 -2.04
N SER A 20 -15.95 4.62 -2.05
CA SER A 20 -14.75 4.16 -1.35
C SER A 20 -14.94 4.13 0.16
N LEU A 21 -15.54 5.19 0.74
CA LEU A 21 -15.84 5.24 2.16
C LEU A 21 -16.85 4.18 2.60
N ASP A 22 -17.86 3.89 1.78
CA ASP A 22 -18.84 2.83 2.05
C ASP A 22 -18.17 1.45 2.11
N ALA A 23 -17.20 1.19 1.23
CA ALA A 23 -16.40 -0.04 1.28
C ALA A 23 -15.55 -0.12 2.56
N VAL A 24 -14.86 0.97 2.92
CA VAL A 24 -14.02 1.02 4.13
C VAL A 24 -14.86 0.85 5.39
N LYS A 25 -16.07 1.40 5.43
CA LYS A 25 -17.01 1.17 6.53
C LYS A 25 -17.27 -0.32 6.75
N GLY A 26 -17.52 -1.07 5.69
CA GLY A 26 -17.69 -2.52 5.78
C GLY A 26 -16.41 -3.24 6.26
N PHE A 27 -15.23 -2.76 5.88
CA PHE A 27 -13.97 -3.35 6.35
C PHE A 27 -13.74 -3.12 7.84
N ILE A 28 -14.05 -1.94 8.36
CA ILE A 28 -13.91 -1.59 9.78
C ILE A 28 -14.81 -2.47 10.67
N GLU A 29 -15.97 -2.90 10.19
CA GLU A 29 -16.85 -3.84 10.89
C GLU A 29 -16.24 -5.25 11.03
N ILE A 30 -15.25 -5.59 10.20
CA ILE A 30 -14.61 -6.91 10.17
C ILE A 30 -13.33 -6.95 11.02
N ALA A 31 -12.44 -5.96 10.86
CA ALA A 31 -11.14 -5.92 11.53
C ALA A 31 -10.57 -4.49 11.54
N PRO A 32 -9.55 -4.19 12.38
CA PRO A 32 -8.82 -2.93 12.30
C PRO A 32 -8.27 -2.69 10.89
N VAL A 33 -8.52 -1.51 10.36
CA VAL A 33 -8.11 -1.08 9.02
C VAL A 33 -6.94 -0.12 9.13
N TYR A 34 -5.86 -0.38 8.38
CA TYR A 34 -4.73 0.53 8.21
C TYR A 34 -4.69 1.01 6.76
N TYR A 35 -4.44 2.29 6.57
CA TYR A 35 -4.45 2.95 5.27
C TYR A 35 -3.19 3.78 5.06
N ILE A 36 -2.67 3.74 3.85
CA ILE A 36 -1.65 4.65 3.31
C ILE A 36 -2.14 5.25 1.99
N THR A 37 -1.49 6.32 1.52
CA THR A 37 -1.78 6.90 0.19
C THR A 37 -1.15 6.10 -0.94
N GLY A 38 -1.76 6.21 -2.12
CA GLY A 38 -1.16 5.89 -3.40
C GLY A 38 -0.98 7.14 -4.26
N ASN A 39 -0.58 6.95 -5.51
CA ASN A 39 -0.35 8.09 -6.41
C ASN A 39 -1.64 8.82 -6.79
N HIS A 40 -2.79 8.16 -6.83
CA HIS A 40 -4.06 8.82 -7.19
C HIS A 40 -4.46 9.87 -6.16
N GLU A 41 -4.33 9.58 -4.87
CA GLU A 41 -4.64 10.54 -3.80
C GLU A 41 -3.71 11.76 -3.82
N GLU A 42 -2.42 11.54 -4.10
CA GLU A 42 -1.45 12.62 -4.20
C GLU A 42 -1.67 13.47 -5.46
N GLU A 43 -1.89 12.85 -6.63
CA GLU A 43 -2.15 13.54 -7.90
C GLU A 43 -3.43 14.39 -7.86
N LEU A 44 -4.48 13.90 -7.20
CA LEU A 44 -5.74 14.63 -7.03
C LEU A 44 -5.69 15.66 -5.90
N ASN A 45 -4.65 15.66 -5.08
CA ASN A 45 -4.52 16.49 -3.88
C ASN A 45 -5.70 16.33 -2.91
N VAL A 46 -6.17 15.08 -2.73
CA VAL A 46 -7.31 14.75 -1.85
C VAL A 46 -6.89 13.95 -0.61
N LYS A 47 -5.60 13.74 -0.43
CA LYS A 47 -5.00 12.98 0.67
C LYS A 47 -5.54 13.38 2.04
N ASP A 48 -5.50 14.66 2.36
CA ASP A 48 -5.89 15.16 3.68
C ASP A 48 -7.40 14.98 3.94
N GLU A 49 -8.23 15.20 2.92
CA GLU A 49 -9.68 14.95 3.00
C GLU A 49 -9.98 13.49 3.29
N ILE A 50 -9.34 12.59 2.57
CA ILE A 50 -9.51 11.14 2.75
C ILE A 50 -9.02 10.73 4.14
N ALA A 51 -7.85 11.20 4.55
CA ALA A 51 -7.28 10.91 5.86
C ALA A 51 -8.21 11.32 7.00
N GLU A 52 -8.76 12.53 6.93
CA GLU A 52 -9.71 13.02 7.95
C GLU A 52 -10.94 12.12 8.05
N LYS A 53 -11.57 11.79 6.90
CA LYS A 53 -12.77 10.94 6.87
C LYS A 53 -12.48 9.53 7.38
N LEU A 54 -11.38 8.91 6.96
CA LEU A 54 -10.99 7.57 7.40
C LEU A 54 -10.69 7.53 8.90
N THR A 55 -10.00 8.55 9.42
CA THR A 55 -9.72 8.68 10.86
C THR A 55 -11.01 8.83 11.66
N GLN A 56 -11.95 9.66 11.20
CA GLN A 56 -13.26 9.81 11.83
C GLN A 56 -14.07 8.51 11.85
N MET A 57 -13.88 7.64 10.87
CA MET A 57 -14.51 6.32 10.80
C MET A 57 -13.80 5.28 11.68
N GLY A 58 -12.60 5.57 12.22
CA GLY A 58 -11.84 4.68 13.08
C GLY A 58 -10.78 3.85 12.37
N ALA A 59 -10.41 4.18 11.13
CA ALA A 59 -9.25 3.60 10.47
C ALA A 59 -7.95 4.24 10.97
N HIS A 60 -6.87 3.47 10.97
CA HIS A 60 -5.52 3.94 11.26
C HIS A 60 -4.88 4.46 9.97
N VAL A 61 -4.70 5.77 9.89
CA VAL A 61 -4.05 6.42 8.75
C VAL A 61 -2.57 6.60 9.04
N LEU A 62 -1.72 6.10 8.15
CA LEU A 62 -0.26 6.14 8.33
C LEU A 62 0.39 6.95 7.20
N PHE A 63 0.90 8.13 7.53
CA PHE A 63 1.63 9.01 6.62
C PHE A 63 3.05 9.25 7.12
N ASN A 64 3.99 8.44 6.66
CA ASN A 64 5.39 8.44 7.10
C ASN A 64 5.52 8.32 8.62
N ASN A 65 4.74 7.42 9.20
CA ASN A 65 4.73 7.10 10.62
C ASN A 65 4.45 5.62 10.87
N SER A 66 4.43 5.21 12.13
CA SER A 66 4.14 3.84 12.50
C SER A 66 3.24 3.75 13.73
N ASP A 67 2.54 2.64 13.84
CA ASP A 67 1.72 2.24 14.96
C ASP A 67 2.09 0.82 15.41
N TYR A 68 1.70 0.43 16.62
CA TYR A 68 1.89 -0.92 17.13
C TYR A 68 0.56 -1.65 17.20
N PHE A 69 0.48 -2.78 16.52
CA PHE A 69 -0.61 -3.71 16.73
C PHE A 69 -0.18 -4.77 17.74
N VAL A 70 -0.93 -4.84 18.85
CA VAL A 70 -0.66 -5.79 19.93
C VAL A 70 -1.79 -6.81 20.01
N LYS A 71 -1.44 -8.09 19.97
CA LYS A 71 -2.40 -9.18 20.16
C LYS A 71 -1.80 -10.20 21.13
N LYS A 72 -2.43 -10.34 22.31
CA LYS A 72 -1.88 -11.09 23.45
C LYS A 72 -0.49 -10.54 23.82
N ASP A 73 0.54 -11.37 23.81
CA ASP A 73 1.91 -11.01 24.18
C ASP A 73 2.81 -10.71 22.98
N VAL A 74 2.22 -10.59 21.77
CA VAL A 74 2.95 -10.30 20.53
C VAL A 74 2.61 -8.89 20.04
N ALA A 75 3.65 -8.09 19.84
CA ALA A 75 3.57 -6.78 19.20
C ALA A 75 4.22 -6.84 17.82
N ILE A 76 3.61 -6.19 16.85
CA ILE A 76 4.21 -5.90 15.53
C ILE A 76 4.19 -4.39 15.31
N GLN A 77 5.22 -3.87 14.66
CA GLN A 77 5.24 -2.49 14.21
C GLN A 77 4.63 -2.43 12.81
N ILE A 78 3.54 -1.69 12.65
CA ILE A 78 2.95 -1.40 11.33
C ILE A 78 3.44 -0.03 10.92
N VAL A 79 4.22 0.00 9.85
CA VAL A 79 4.85 1.19 9.27
C VAL A 79 4.09 1.57 8.02
N GLY A 80 3.75 2.84 7.85
CA GLY A 80 3.14 3.34 6.62
C GLY A 80 3.97 4.47 6.03
N ILE A 81 4.24 4.40 4.74
CA ILE A 81 4.88 5.47 3.98
C ILE A 81 3.95 5.97 2.87
N ASP A 82 4.07 7.25 2.55
CA ASP A 82 3.35 7.89 1.45
C ASP A 82 3.86 7.43 0.07
N ASP A 83 3.14 7.79 -0.99
CA ASP A 83 3.67 7.65 -2.34
C ASP A 83 4.80 8.67 -2.61
N PRO A 84 5.88 8.30 -3.34
CA PRO A 84 6.99 9.20 -3.66
C PRO A 84 6.59 10.49 -4.41
N ILE A 85 5.40 10.54 -5.04
CA ILE A 85 4.86 11.78 -5.63
C ILE A 85 4.72 12.90 -4.58
N SER A 86 4.60 12.56 -3.31
CA SER A 86 4.63 13.53 -2.18
C SER A 86 5.94 14.33 -2.09
N GLY A 87 6.97 13.97 -2.86
CA GLY A 87 8.25 14.66 -2.95
C GLY A 87 9.36 14.09 -2.08
N LYS A 88 9.12 12.98 -1.36
CA LYS A 88 10.14 12.26 -0.60
C LYS A 88 10.37 10.88 -1.21
N ASN A 89 11.62 10.41 -1.19
CA ASN A 89 11.93 9.04 -1.57
C ASN A 89 11.64 8.05 -0.41
N ALA A 90 11.63 6.75 -0.72
CA ALA A 90 11.33 5.71 0.27
C ALA A 90 12.27 5.71 1.48
N GLN A 91 13.56 6.03 1.28
CA GLN A 91 14.52 6.11 2.38
C GLN A 91 14.16 7.25 3.34
N GLU A 92 13.90 8.46 2.84
CA GLU A 92 13.54 9.62 3.66
C GLU A 92 12.24 9.37 4.46
N MET A 93 11.27 8.69 3.84
CA MET A 93 10.00 8.35 4.48
C MET A 93 10.18 7.29 5.57
N LEU A 94 11.02 6.29 5.34
CA LEU A 94 11.33 5.26 6.33
C LEU A 94 12.13 5.79 7.50
N ASP A 95 13.07 6.72 7.26
CA ASP A 95 13.80 7.40 8.33
C ASP A 95 12.89 8.18 9.29
N LEU A 96 11.75 8.67 8.78
CA LEU A 96 10.71 9.34 9.59
C LEU A 96 9.80 8.36 10.33
N ALA A 97 9.42 7.27 9.64
CA ALA A 97 8.35 6.38 10.07
C ALA A 97 8.81 5.30 11.06
N LEU A 98 10.02 4.78 10.88
CA LEU A 98 10.51 3.65 11.65
C LEU A 98 10.89 4.04 13.07
N LYS A 99 10.55 3.15 13.99
CA LYS A 99 11.09 3.18 15.36
C LYS A 99 12.18 2.14 15.48
N ASP A 100 13.26 2.52 16.11
CA ASP A 100 14.43 1.65 16.33
C ASP A 100 14.15 0.68 17.49
N ASP A 101 13.52 -0.43 17.16
CA ASP A 101 13.27 -1.53 18.07
C ASP A 101 13.39 -2.88 17.35
N GLN A 102 13.29 -3.98 18.10
CA GLN A 102 13.42 -5.34 17.61
C GLN A 102 12.07 -5.99 17.26
N THR A 103 10.99 -5.21 17.20
CA THR A 103 9.68 -5.74 16.80
C THR A 103 9.66 -6.14 15.33
N TYR A 104 8.85 -7.14 15.01
CA TYR A 104 8.58 -7.54 13.62
C TYR A 104 7.94 -6.37 12.87
N LYS A 105 8.53 -5.99 11.75
CA LYS A 105 8.17 -4.80 10.98
C LYS A 105 7.35 -5.15 9.75
N VAL A 106 6.11 -4.69 9.74
CA VAL A 106 5.20 -4.79 8.59
C VAL A 106 5.09 -3.41 7.93
N LEU A 107 5.57 -3.28 6.71
CA LEU A 107 5.50 -2.04 5.94
C LEU A 107 4.30 -2.05 5.00
N LEU A 108 3.54 -0.97 5.01
CA LEU A 108 2.59 -0.61 3.98
C LEU A 108 3.25 0.45 3.09
N ALA A 109 3.45 0.14 1.83
CA ALA A 109 4.02 1.03 0.83
C ALA A 109 3.28 0.81 -0.50
N HIS A 110 2.89 1.88 -1.17
CA HIS A 110 2.13 1.73 -2.42
C HIS A 110 2.95 1.04 -3.50
N ARG A 111 4.23 1.41 -3.65
CA ARG A 111 5.12 0.96 -4.72
C ARG A 111 5.97 -0.25 -4.34
N PRO A 112 5.95 -1.32 -5.14
CA PRO A 112 6.74 -2.52 -4.89
C PRO A 112 8.21 -2.42 -5.31
N GLU A 113 8.57 -1.51 -6.23
CA GLU A 113 9.90 -1.41 -6.83
C GLU A 113 11.02 -1.01 -5.86
N ASP A 114 10.68 -0.34 -4.75
CA ASP A 114 11.63 0.11 -3.73
C ASP A 114 12.08 -1.00 -2.74
N TYR A 115 11.80 -2.26 -3.04
CA TYR A 115 12.03 -3.41 -2.15
C TYR A 115 13.46 -3.50 -1.59
N LYS A 116 14.48 -3.07 -2.37
CA LYS A 116 15.89 -3.04 -1.88
C LYS A 116 16.08 -2.03 -0.75
N THR A 117 15.36 -0.91 -0.80
CA THR A 117 15.35 0.06 0.29
C THR A 117 14.65 -0.53 1.50
N TYR A 118 13.51 -1.19 1.33
CA TYR A 118 12.77 -1.82 2.43
C TYR A 118 13.61 -2.90 3.12
N GLU A 119 14.30 -3.75 2.36
CA GLU A 119 15.22 -4.77 2.88
C GLU A 119 16.36 -4.14 3.68
N LYS A 120 16.99 -3.07 3.17
CA LYS A 120 18.07 -2.34 3.84
C LYS A 120 17.65 -1.77 5.20
N PHE A 121 16.39 -1.37 5.34
CA PHE A 121 15.82 -0.85 6.58
C PHE A 121 15.33 -1.95 7.54
N GLY A 122 15.56 -3.21 7.21
CA GLY A 122 15.21 -4.33 8.07
C GLY A 122 13.70 -4.56 8.18
N ILE A 123 12.96 -4.29 7.11
CA ILE A 123 11.54 -4.65 7.01
C ILE A 123 11.43 -6.16 6.81
N ASP A 124 10.55 -6.80 7.57
CA ASP A 124 10.32 -8.24 7.50
C ASP A 124 9.26 -8.62 6.46
N LEU A 125 8.21 -7.80 6.37
CA LEU A 125 7.07 -8.03 5.49
C LEU A 125 6.57 -6.72 4.89
N THR A 126 6.32 -6.68 3.57
CA THR A 126 5.66 -5.55 2.92
C THR A 126 4.34 -5.95 2.27
N PHE A 127 3.41 -4.99 2.26
CA PHE A 127 2.21 -5.05 1.43
C PHE A 127 2.22 -3.86 0.46
N ASN A 128 2.07 -4.17 -0.84
CA ASN A 128 2.14 -3.19 -1.92
C ASN A 128 0.93 -3.30 -2.85
N GLY A 129 0.67 -2.24 -3.60
CA GLY A 129 -0.31 -2.16 -4.67
C GLY A 129 0.31 -1.73 -5.99
N HIS A 130 -0.23 -0.68 -6.61
CA HIS A 130 0.27 0.08 -7.76
C HIS A 130 0.28 -0.66 -9.10
N GLU A 131 0.87 -1.85 -9.17
CA GLU A 131 1.18 -2.54 -10.44
C GLU A 131 -0.01 -3.24 -11.10
N HIS A 132 -1.15 -3.40 -10.40
CA HIS A 132 -2.39 -4.03 -10.89
C HIS A 132 -2.20 -5.44 -11.50
N GLY A 133 -1.05 -6.06 -11.28
CA GLY A 133 -0.65 -7.30 -11.95
C GLY A 133 -0.27 -7.10 -13.43
N GLY A 134 0.05 -5.87 -13.84
CA GLY A 134 0.32 -5.44 -15.21
C GLY A 134 -0.92 -4.91 -15.94
N ILE A 135 -0.71 -3.92 -16.84
CA ILE A 135 -1.79 -3.29 -17.64
C ILE A 135 -2.34 -4.25 -18.68
N ILE A 136 -1.46 -5.02 -19.34
CA ILE A 136 -1.84 -6.07 -20.29
C ILE A 136 -1.43 -7.41 -19.71
N ARG A 137 -2.42 -8.32 -19.63
CA ARG A 137 -2.22 -9.65 -19.07
C ARG A 137 -2.58 -10.73 -20.08
N ILE A 138 -1.78 -11.79 -20.13
CA ILE A 138 -2.05 -12.97 -20.96
C ILE A 138 -2.42 -14.12 -20.00
N PRO A 139 -3.59 -14.74 -20.17
CA PRO A 139 -3.97 -15.90 -19.37
C PRO A 139 -2.91 -17.02 -19.41
N GLY A 140 -2.46 -17.46 -18.24
CA GLY A 140 -1.43 -18.50 -18.09
C GLY A 140 0.02 -18.01 -18.20
N ILE A 141 0.27 -16.76 -18.60
CA ILE A 141 1.62 -16.16 -18.68
C ILE A 141 1.80 -15.09 -17.60
N GLY A 142 0.78 -14.26 -17.34
CA GLY A 142 0.85 -13.15 -16.39
C GLY A 142 0.84 -11.79 -17.07
N GLY A 143 1.39 -10.75 -16.38
CA GLY A 143 1.48 -9.39 -16.92
C GLY A 143 2.51 -9.30 -18.05
N LEU A 144 2.08 -8.74 -19.17
CA LEU A 144 2.93 -8.52 -20.33
C LEU A 144 3.60 -7.14 -20.32
N ILE A 145 2.86 -6.11 -19.86
CA ILE A 145 3.31 -4.72 -19.83
C ILE A 145 2.85 -4.09 -18.50
N ASN A 146 3.72 -3.33 -17.84
CA ASN A 146 3.39 -2.55 -16.65
C ASN A 146 3.10 -1.08 -16.99
N HIS A 147 2.91 -0.23 -15.96
CA HIS A 147 2.64 1.20 -16.09
C HIS A 147 3.81 1.98 -16.73
N ASN A 148 5.02 1.48 -16.65
CA ASN A 148 6.21 2.08 -17.26
C ASN A 148 6.47 1.58 -18.69
N PHE A 149 5.56 0.77 -19.27
CA PHE A 149 5.71 0.12 -20.57
C PHE A 149 6.86 -0.89 -20.64
N ASP A 150 7.32 -1.41 -19.50
CA ASP A 150 8.28 -2.50 -19.47
C ASP A 150 7.62 -3.79 -19.93
N LEU A 151 8.33 -4.54 -20.80
CA LEU A 151 7.88 -5.86 -21.25
C LEU A 151 8.28 -6.95 -20.25
N PHE A 152 7.33 -7.82 -19.91
CA PHE A 152 7.51 -8.90 -18.93
C PHE A 152 8.04 -8.41 -17.59
N PRO A 153 7.36 -7.42 -16.97
CA PRO A 153 7.82 -6.81 -15.74
C PRO A 153 7.85 -7.84 -14.59
N THR A 154 8.79 -7.64 -13.69
CA THR A 154 8.86 -8.34 -12.41
C THR A 154 8.19 -7.51 -11.31
N HIS A 155 7.93 -8.11 -10.14
CA HIS A 155 7.35 -7.43 -8.96
C HIS A 155 5.98 -6.79 -9.20
N ILE A 156 5.10 -7.47 -9.92
CA ILE A 156 3.78 -6.94 -10.29
C ILE A 156 2.61 -7.59 -9.56
N GLU A 157 2.81 -8.78 -8.99
CA GLU A 157 1.79 -9.50 -8.23
C GLU A 157 2.37 -10.69 -7.44
N GLY A 158 1.66 -11.09 -6.38
CA GLY A 158 1.94 -12.31 -5.66
C GLY A 158 2.85 -12.13 -4.46
N ILE A 159 3.57 -13.19 -4.10
CA ILE A 159 4.48 -13.20 -2.95
C ILE A 159 5.89 -13.42 -3.44
N GLU A 160 6.77 -12.51 -3.09
CA GLU A 160 8.18 -12.54 -3.45
C GLU A 160 9.06 -12.49 -2.20
N LYS A 161 10.30 -12.96 -2.32
CA LYS A 161 11.28 -12.91 -1.25
C LYS A 161 12.61 -12.38 -1.75
N SER A 162 13.18 -11.45 -0.98
CA SER A 162 14.51 -10.89 -1.20
C SER A 162 15.23 -10.79 0.13
N GLY A 163 16.33 -11.55 0.33
CA GLY A 163 17.02 -11.60 1.60
C GLY A 163 16.10 -11.95 2.77
N GLY A 164 15.99 -11.05 3.75
CA GLY A 164 15.08 -11.17 4.90
C GLY A 164 13.66 -10.69 4.65
N LEU A 165 13.43 -9.96 3.55
CA LEU A 165 12.14 -9.35 3.23
C LEU A 165 11.21 -10.34 2.54
N THR A 166 9.97 -10.40 2.99
CA THR A 166 8.84 -10.97 2.22
C THR A 166 7.97 -9.83 1.71
N GLN A 167 7.64 -9.86 0.42
CA GLN A 167 6.83 -8.85 -0.25
C GLN A 167 5.53 -9.47 -0.76
N VAL A 168 4.41 -8.86 -0.46
CA VAL A 168 3.08 -9.25 -0.94
C VAL A 168 2.54 -8.13 -1.82
N ILE A 169 2.38 -8.39 -3.11
CA ILE A 169 1.94 -7.40 -4.10
C ILE A 169 0.51 -7.73 -4.53
N SER A 170 -0.42 -6.83 -4.19
CA SER A 170 -1.82 -6.95 -4.54
C SER A 170 -2.08 -6.41 -5.94
N ARG A 171 -3.01 -7.07 -6.65
CA ARG A 171 -3.53 -6.55 -7.92
C ARG A 171 -4.63 -5.50 -7.74
N GLY A 172 -5.03 -5.26 -6.50
CA GLY A 172 -6.15 -4.41 -6.17
C GLY A 172 -7.51 -5.11 -6.35
N LEU A 173 -8.56 -4.48 -5.84
CA LEU A 173 -9.95 -4.92 -5.96
C LEU A 173 -10.71 -4.17 -7.05
N GLY A 174 -10.14 -3.06 -7.53
CA GLY A 174 -10.75 -2.20 -8.54
C GLY A 174 -10.50 -2.66 -9.97
N ASN A 175 -11.07 -1.90 -10.91
CA ASN A 175 -10.84 -2.04 -12.34
C ASN A 175 -10.45 -0.68 -12.90
N SER A 176 -9.17 -0.48 -13.20
CA SER A 176 -8.60 0.76 -13.77
C SER A 176 -8.40 0.69 -15.28
N GLY A 177 -8.86 -0.37 -15.92
CA GLY A 177 -8.76 -0.55 -17.36
C GLY A 177 -9.94 0.06 -18.16
N PRO A 178 -9.83 0.14 -19.49
CA PRO A 178 -10.96 0.47 -20.33
C PRO A 178 -12.08 -0.57 -20.14
N THR A 179 -13.29 -0.08 -19.88
CA THR A 179 -14.50 -0.92 -19.87
C THR A 179 -14.87 -1.22 -21.32
N PHE A 180 -14.77 -2.47 -21.71
CA PHE A 180 -15.30 -2.97 -22.96
C PHE A 180 -16.73 -3.49 -22.77
#